data_2c39608cb94ceec4bbe91e503dcec8bb
#
_entry.id   2c39608cb94ceec4bbe91e503dcec8bb
#
_cell.length_a   1.000
_cell.length_b   1.000
_cell.length_c   1.000
_cell.angle_alpha   90.00
_cell.angle_beta   90.00
_cell.angle_gamma   90.00
#
_symmetry.space_group_name_H-M   'P 1'
#
loop_
_entity.id
_entity.type
_entity.pdbx_description
1 polymer ?
#
loop_
_entity_poly.entity_id
_entity_poly.type
_entity_poly.pdbx_seq_one_letter_code
_entity_poly.pdbx_strand_id
1 'polypeptide(L)'
;MSDIVYIEYRFTVKPKEPASDILIAELGEAGFESFVEEEDDVLAYIQKTDWSSDILDDIYIFGNSNFEITYQYKEIAQENWNATWEQNFQPIIVDDVCMIRAPFHEKIQVDYDIVIEPKMSFGTGHHETTHMMLQHILQLDVENKTVLDMGSGTGVLALLAGMRGATNIDAIDIDNWCYLNAKENV
;
A
#
# COMPACT_ATOMS: atom_id res chain seq x y z
N MET A 1 -3.19 18.12 4.50
CA MET A 1 -2.12 18.07 3.50
C MET A 1 -2.77 18.46 2.19
N SER A 2 -2.17 19.36 1.40
CA SER A 2 -2.74 19.70 0.09
C SER A 2 -2.60 18.47 -0.81
N ASP A 3 -3.71 18.07 -1.42
CA ASP A 3 -3.71 16.97 -2.39
C ASP A 3 -2.76 17.33 -3.55
N ILE A 4 -1.72 16.53 -3.75
CA ILE A 4 -0.77 16.73 -4.86
C ILE A 4 -1.46 16.19 -6.10
N VAL A 5 -1.72 17.08 -7.06
CA VAL A 5 -2.32 16.74 -8.35
C VAL A 5 -1.21 16.63 -9.38
N TYR A 6 -1.23 15.58 -10.18
CA TYR A 6 -0.27 15.38 -11.27
C TYR A 6 -0.89 15.57 -12.64
N ILE A 7 -0.07 15.98 -13.60
CA ILE A 7 -0.37 15.91 -15.03
C ILE A 7 0.42 14.73 -15.61
N GLU A 8 -0.29 13.78 -16.20
CA GLU A 8 0.29 12.67 -16.96
C GLU A 8 0.33 13.05 -18.41
N TYR A 9 1.49 12.96 -19.02
CA TYR A 9 1.66 12.97 -20.45
C TYR A 9 1.89 11.55 -20.97
N ARG A 10 1.26 11.21 -22.10
CA ARG A 10 1.52 10.00 -22.85
C ARG A 10 2.08 10.41 -24.20
N PHE A 11 3.33 10.07 -24.43
CA PHE A 11 4.05 10.32 -25.69
C PHE A 11 4.15 9.04 -26.47
N THR A 12 3.68 9.04 -27.72
CA THR A 12 3.95 7.98 -28.69
C THR A 12 5.15 8.40 -29.53
N VAL A 13 6.21 7.57 -29.57
CA VAL A 13 7.52 7.94 -30.10
C VAL A 13 7.95 6.96 -31.18
N LYS A 14 8.36 7.46 -32.36
CA LYS A 14 8.83 6.66 -33.51
C LYS A 14 10.07 7.26 -34.19
N PRO A 15 11.17 6.45 -34.41
CA PRO A 15 11.39 5.15 -33.79
C PRO A 15 11.57 5.29 -32.29
N LYS A 16 11.25 4.24 -31.52
CA LYS A 16 11.32 4.31 -30.06
C LYS A 16 12.73 4.61 -29.58
N GLU A 17 13.71 3.85 -30.04
CA GLU A 17 15.11 4.12 -29.74
C GLU A 17 15.81 4.85 -30.90
N PRO A 18 16.61 5.88 -30.61
CA PRO A 18 16.99 6.42 -29.29
C PRO A 18 16.06 7.54 -28.79
N ALA A 19 14.90 7.75 -29.41
CA ALA A 19 14.09 8.93 -29.14
C ALA A 19 13.46 8.94 -27.73
N SER A 20 13.09 7.78 -27.16
CA SER A 20 12.57 7.70 -25.78
C SER A 20 13.59 8.16 -24.75
N ASP A 21 14.84 7.73 -24.88
CA ASP A 21 15.91 8.12 -23.95
C ASP A 21 16.17 9.63 -23.99
N ILE A 22 16.20 10.21 -25.20
CA ILE A 22 16.39 11.64 -25.38
C ILE A 22 15.21 12.42 -24.79
N LEU A 23 13.99 11.97 -25.10
CA LEU A 23 12.77 12.60 -24.60
C LEU A 23 12.70 12.59 -23.07
N ILE A 24 13.01 11.44 -22.44
CA ILE A 24 13.03 11.30 -20.99
C ILE A 24 14.06 12.26 -20.36
N ALA A 25 15.26 12.35 -20.95
CA ALA A 25 16.28 13.24 -20.44
C ALA A 25 15.86 14.72 -20.51
N GLU A 26 15.31 15.17 -21.65
CA GLU A 26 14.86 16.55 -21.83
C GLU A 26 13.64 16.89 -20.96
N LEU A 27 12.68 15.97 -20.82
CA LEU A 27 11.53 16.13 -19.93
C LEU A 27 11.97 16.19 -18.47
N GLY A 28 12.97 15.41 -18.07
CA GLY A 28 13.54 15.47 -16.72
C GLY A 28 14.16 16.85 -16.41
N GLU A 29 14.83 17.46 -17.39
CA GLU A 29 15.34 18.84 -17.25
C GLU A 29 14.22 19.87 -17.20
N ALA A 30 13.08 19.62 -17.86
CA ALA A 30 11.89 20.45 -17.81
C ALA A 30 11.05 20.33 -16.52
N GLY A 31 11.44 19.42 -15.62
CA GLY A 31 10.81 19.28 -14.30
C GLY A 31 9.84 18.10 -14.16
N PHE A 32 9.80 17.19 -15.13
CA PHE A 32 9.07 15.94 -14.95
C PHE A 32 9.81 15.01 -13.97
N GLU A 33 9.06 14.42 -13.03
CA GLU A 33 9.64 13.72 -11.87
C GLU A 33 9.72 12.19 -12.04
N SER A 34 8.83 11.61 -12.85
CA SER A 34 8.81 10.17 -13.05
C SER A 34 8.37 9.79 -14.46
N PHE A 35 8.86 8.63 -14.90
CA PHE A 35 8.66 8.12 -16.25
C PHE A 35 8.32 6.63 -16.19
N VAL A 36 7.42 6.21 -17.10
CA VAL A 36 7.11 4.79 -17.32
C VAL A 36 7.19 4.52 -18.81
N GLU A 37 8.01 3.57 -19.21
CA GLU A 37 8.08 3.12 -20.60
C GLU A 37 7.11 1.96 -20.83
N GLU A 38 6.24 2.11 -21.82
CA GLU A 38 5.38 1.06 -22.36
C GLU A 38 5.90 0.62 -23.73
N GLU A 39 5.25 -0.34 -24.39
CA GLU A 39 5.74 -0.93 -25.63
C GLU A 39 6.02 0.12 -26.72
N ASP A 40 5.10 1.07 -26.93
CA ASP A 40 5.21 2.13 -27.95
C ASP A 40 5.15 3.55 -27.35
N ASP A 41 4.94 3.68 -26.04
CA ASP A 41 4.69 4.95 -25.40
C ASP A 41 5.66 5.22 -24.25
N VAL A 42 5.85 6.51 -23.96
CA VAL A 42 6.50 7.01 -22.74
C VAL A 42 5.47 7.80 -21.95
N LEU A 43 5.20 7.41 -20.72
CA LEU A 43 4.41 8.18 -19.77
C LEU A 43 5.35 9.05 -18.94
N ALA A 44 5.01 10.31 -18.76
CA ALA A 44 5.77 11.25 -17.95
C ALA A 44 4.85 12.03 -17.03
N TYR A 45 5.30 12.27 -15.80
CA TYR A 45 4.50 12.86 -14.75
C TYR A 45 5.14 14.12 -14.18
N ILE A 46 4.36 15.17 -14.06
CA ILE A 46 4.77 16.44 -13.45
C ILE A 46 3.71 16.91 -12.47
N GLN A 47 4.13 17.51 -11.36
CA GLN A 47 3.16 18.13 -10.43
C GLN A 47 2.44 19.31 -11.11
N LYS A 48 1.15 19.43 -10.87
CA LYS A 48 0.34 20.51 -11.43
C LYS A 48 0.82 21.90 -11.02
N THR A 49 1.47 22.01 -9.88
CA THR A 49 2.09 23.24 -9.39
C THR A 49 3.26 23.71 -10.25
N ASP A 50 3.96 22.78 -10.89
CA ASP A 50 5.16 23.02 -11.71
C ASP A 50 4.85 22.95 -13.20
N TRP A 51 3.61 22.57 -13.55
CA TRP A 51 3.14 22.47 -14.92
C TRP A 51 2.67 23.81 -15.48
N SER A 52 3.00 24.04 -16.75
CA SER A 52 2.44 25.13 -17.57
C SER A 52 2.09 24.61 -18.97
N SER A 53 1.20 25.30 -19.68
CA SER A 53 0.78 24.88 -21.04
C SER A 53 1.86 24.93 -22.09
N ASP A 54 2.93 25.66 -21.83
CA ASP A 54 4.11 25.90 -22.67
C ASP A 54 5.34 25.08 -22.22
N ILE A 55 5.16 24.16 -21.27
CA ILE A 55 6.27 23.36 -20.70
C ILE A 55 7.04 22.54 -21.73
N LEU A 56 6.42 22.23 -22.88
CA LEU A 56 7.03 21.47 -23.96
C LEU A 56 7.69 22.34 -25.02
N ASP A 57 7.55 23.67 -24.98
CA ASP A 57 8.02 24.56 -26.05
C ASP A 57 9.55 24.55 -26.19
N ASP A 58 10.28 24.34 -25.10
CA ASP A 58 11.73 24.30 -25.06
C ASP A 58 12.32 22.88 -25.21
N ILE A 59 11.50 21.87 -25.45
CA ILE A 59 11.92 20.47 -25.62
C ILE A 59 12.43 20.26 -27.06
N TYR A 60 13.72 20.04 -27.19
CA TYR A 60 14.44 20.08 -28.47
C TYR A 60 14.06 18.94 -29.43
N ILE A 61 13.73 17.77 -28.89
CA ILE A 61 13.42 16.58 -29.69
C ILE A 61 12.18 16.74 -30.57
N PHE A 62 11.21 17.59 -30.19
CA PHE A 62 10.02 17.88 -31.01
C PHE A 62 10.35 18.60 -32.32
N GLY A 63 11.47 19.30 -32.38
CA GLY A 63 11.97 19.95 -33.62
C GLY A 63 12.79 19.03 -34.52
N ASN A 64 13.07 17.81 -34.12
CA ASN A 64 13.93 16.89 -34.85
C ASN A 64 13.12 16.03 -35.82
N SER A 65 13.29 16.30 -37.14
CA SER A 65 12.57 15.61 -38.22
C SER A 65 12.87 14.10 -38.35
N ASN A 66 13.85 13.57 -37.61
CA ASN A 66 14.14 12.14 -37.57
C ASN A 66 13.18 11.35 -36.67
N PHE A 67 12.41 12.04 -35.86
CA PHE A 67 11.49 11.43 -34.89
C PHE A 67 10.08 11.93 -35.13
N GLU A 68 9.12 11.03 -35.05
CA GLU A 68 7.69 11.35 -35.01
C GLU A 68 7.22 11.19 -33.58
N ILE A 69 6.86 12.31 -32.92
CA ILE A 69 6.39 12.31 -31.53
C ILE A 69 5.02 12.97 -31.48
N THR A 70 4.07 12.24 -30.95
CA THR A 70 2.73 12.75 -30.64
C THR A 70 2.46 12.59 -29.17
N TYR A 71 1.65 13.48 -28.59
CA TYR A 71 1.33 13.39 -27.17
C TYR A 71 -0.11 13.78 -26.88
N GLN A 72 -0.57 13.29 -25.75
CA GLN A 72 -1.79 13.72 -25.07
C GLN A 72 -1.49 13.83 -23.58
N TYR A 73 -2.24 14.68 -22.89
CA TYR A 73 -2.08 14.79 -21.44
C TYR A 73 -3.44 14.83 -20.75
N LYS A 74 -3.46 14.45 -19.49
CA LYS A 74 -4.62 14.51 -18.62
C LYS A 74 -4.19 14.88 -17.21
N GLU A 75 -5.09 15.53 -16.49
CA GLU A 75 -4.94 15.72 -15.06
C GLU A 75 -5.28 14.41 -14.34
N ILE A 76 -4.38 13.95 -13.46
CA ILE A 76 -4.62 12.83 -12.56
C ILE A 76 -4.95 13.41 -11.20
N ALA A 77 -6.22 13.32 -10.82
CA ALA A 77 -6.59 13.55 -9.43
C ALA A 77 -5.90 12.51 -8.57
N GLN A 78 -5.42 12.90 -7.41
CA GLN A 78 -4.89 11.95 -6.44
C GLN A 78 -5.99 10.93 -6.12
N GLU A 79 -5.82 9.71 -6.60
CA GLU A 79 -6.65 8.61 -6.14
C GLU A 79 -6.37 8.40 -4.67
N ASN A 80 -7.39 8.47 -3.85
CA ASN A 80 -7.23 8.12 -2.44
C ASN A 80 -7.06 6.59 -2.33
N TRP A 81 -5.86 6.13 -2.64
CA TRP A 81 -5.49 4.72 -2.56
C TRP A 81 -5.81 4.12 -1.19
N ASN A 82 -5.73 4.94 -0.12
CA ASN A 82 -6.11 4.51 1.20
C ASN A 82 -7.61 4.20 1.27
N ALA A 83 -8.48 5.06 0.74
CA ALA A 83 -9.92 4.79 0.72
C ALA A 83 -10.26 3.58 -0.15
N THR A 84 -9.61 3.43 -1.31
CA THR A 84 -9.80 2.26 -2.18
C THR A 84 -9.30 0.99 -1.51
N TRP A 85 -8.17 1.07 -0.80
CA TRP A 85 -7.62 -0.04 -0.05
C TRP A 85 -8.50 -0.40 1.16
N GLU A 86 -8.98 0.57 1.94
CA GLU A 86 -9.90 0.38 3.06
C GLU A 86 -11.19 -0.31 2.62
N GLN A 87 -11.76 0.06 1.47
CA GLN A 87 -12.95 -0.58 0.91
C GLN A 87 -12.72 -2.04 0.51
N ASN A 88 -11.51 -2.40 0.13
CA ASN A 88 -11.13 -3.75 -0.27
C ASN A 88 -10.60 -4.60 0.89
N PHE A 89 -10.25 -3.97 2.03
CA PHE A 89 -9.81 -4.67 3.22
C PHE A 89 -11.03 -5.20 3.98
N GLN A 90 -11.27 -6.50 3.90
CA GLN A 90 -12.43 -7.13 4.53
C GLN A 90 -12.09 -7.62 5.95
N PRO A 91 -13.03 -7.57 6.89
CA PRO A 91 -12.82 -8.19 8.20
C PRO A 91 -12.77 -9.71 8.07
N ILE A 92 -12.02 -10.36 8.94
CA ILE A 92 -11.87 -11.81 8.99
C ILE A 92 -12.67 -12.36 10.16
N ILE A 93 -13.42 -13.44 9.91
CA ILE A 93 -14.17 -14.17 10.94
C ILE A 93 -13.60 -15.57 11.03
N VAL A 94 -13.21 -15.97 12.24
CA VAL A 94 -12.64 -17.27 12.56
C VAL A 94 -13.64 -18.05 13.41
N ASP A 95 -14.12 -19.18 12.88
CA ASP A 95 -15.04 -20.13 13.53
C ASP A 95 -16.28 -19.47 14.14
N ASP A 96 -16.77 -18.37 13.56
CA ASP A 96 -17.92 -17.56 14.03
C ASP A 96 -17.79 -16.99 15.46
N VAL A 97 -16.63 -17.11 16.10
CA VAL A 97 -16.39 -16.66 17.48
C VAL A 97 -15.36 -15.55 17.60
N CYS A 98 -14.45 -15.40 16.64
CA CYS A 98 -13.42 -14.39 16.65
C CYS A 98 -13.47 -13.55 15.39
N MET A 99 -13.52 -12.22 15.55
CA MET A 99 -13.44 -11.26 14.46
C MET A 99 -12.12 -10.49 14.55
N ILE A 100 -11.42 -10.40 13.42
CA ILE A 100 -10.29 -9.50 13.26
C ILE A 100 -10.74 -8.42 12.26
N ARG A 101 -10.68 -7.18 12.66
CA ARG A 101 -11.13 -6.05 11.85
C ARG A 101 -10.26 -4.82 11.98
N ALA A 102 -10.33 -3.94 10.99
CA ALA A 102 -9.78 -2.60 11.11
C ALA A 102 -10.71 -1.68 11.92
N PRO A 103 -10.21 -0.54 12.43
CA PRO A 103 -11.02 0.44 13.18
C PRO A 103 -12.24 0.97 12.41
N PHE A 104 -12.15 1.04 11.09
CA PHE A 104 -13.22 1.54 10.20
C PHE A 104 -14.30 0.50 9.88
N HIS A 105 -14.15 -0.77 10.29
CA HIS A 105 -15.19 -1.79 10.11
C HIS A 105 -16.18 -1.77 11.26
N GLU A 106 -17.44 -2.01 10.91
CA GLU A 106 -18.49 -2.19 11.93
C GLU A 106 -18.23 -3.44 12.77
N LYS A 107 -18.50 -3.32 14.07
CA LYS A 107 -18.43 -4.43 15.00
C LYS A 107 -19.66 -5.31 14.85
N ILE A 108 -19.45 -6.63 14.76
CA ILE A 108 -20.51 -7.63 14.91
C ILE A 108 -20.42 -8.29 16.28
N GLN A 109 -21.47 -9.02 16.66
CA GLN A 109 -21.48 -9.72 17.95
C GLN A 109 -20.71 -11.03 17.83
N VAL A 110 -19.53 -11.08 18.43
CA VAL A 110 -18.65 -12.25 18.55
C VAL A 110 -18.05 -12.29 19.95
N ASP A 111 -17.50 -13.42 20.35
CA ASP A 111 -16.87 -13.59 21.67
C ASP A 111 -15.55 -12.79 21.75
N TYR A 112 -14.77 -12.77 20.67
CA TYR A 112 -13.49 -12.07 20.58
C TYR A 112 -13.51 -11.09 19.40
N ASP A 113 -13.42 -9.80 19.68
CA ASP A 113 -13.35 -8.74 18.68
C ASP A 113 -11.97 -8.08 18.76
N ILE A 114 -11.10 -8.38 17.80
CA ILE A 114 -9.73 -7.88 17.72
C ILE A 114 -9.67 -6.77 16.68
N VAL A 115 -9.30 -5.58 17.12
CA VAL A 115 -9.10 -4.42 16.24
C VAL A 115 -7.62 -4.31 15.91
N ILE A 116 -7.30 -4.30 14.63
CA ILE A 116 -5.93 -4.15 14.13
C ILE A 116 -5.87 -2.95 13.21
N GLU A 117 -4.92 -2.05 13.47
CA GLU A 117 -4.58 -1.01 12.52
C GLU A 117 -3.83 -1.64 11.35
N PRO A 118 -4.45 -1.75 10.17
CA PRO A 118 -3.83 -2.45 9.05
C PRO A 118 -2.69 -1.61 8.48
N LYS A 119 -1.48 -2.15 8.61
CA LYS A 119 -0.23 -1.60 8.10
C LYS A 119 0.51 -2.67 7.29
N MET A 120 1.78 -2.44 6.98
CA MET A 120 2.60 -3.40 6.23
C MET A 120 3.06 -4.61 7.05
N SER A 121 2.56 -4.76 8.29
CA SER A 121 2.88 -5.90 9.14
C SER A 121 2.08 -7.13 8.76
N PHE A 122 2.71 -8.30 8.83
CA PHE A 122 2.04 -9.59 8.67
C PHE A 122 1.10 -9.87 9.85
N GLY A 123 0.04 -10.69 9.64
CA GLY A 123 -0.83 -11.11 10.73
C GLY A 123 -2.19 -10.40 10.79
N THR A 124 -2.70 -9.90 9.66
CA THR A 124 -4.06 -9.32 9.57
C THR A 124 -5.17 -10.37 9.56
N GLY A 125 -4.84 -11.65 9.55
CA GLY A 125 -5.80 -12.76 9.48
C GLY A 125 -6.14 -13.25 8.07
N HIS A 126 -5.79 -12.50 7.02
CA HIS A 126 -6.11 -12.87 5.63
C HIS A 126 -5.27 -14.04 5.11
N HIS A 127 -4.05 -14.21 5.62
CA HIS A 127 -3.20 -15.32 5.22
C HIS A 127 -3.64 -16.59 5.96
N GLU A 128 -3.68 -17.72 5.24
CA GLU A 128 -4.15 -18.99 5.76
C GLU A 128 -3.40 -19.45 7.02
N THR A 129 -2.10 -19.18 7.10
CA THR A 129 -1.31 -19.55 8.30
C THR A 129 -1.76 -18.79 9.53
N THR A 130 -2.02 -17.48 9.42
CA THR A 130 -2.54 -16.69 10.53
C THR A 130 -3.92 -17.15 10.93
N HIS A 131 -4.78 -17.43 9.95
CA HIS A 131 -6.13 -17.95 10.19
C HIS A 131 -6.09 -19.29 10.94
N MET A 132 -5.28 -20.26 10.48
CA MET A 132 -5.11 -21.54 11.16
C MET A 132 -4.55 -21.40 12.57
N MET A 133 -3.61 -20.48 12.79
CA MET A 133 -3.05 -20.24 14.13
C MET A 133 -4.09 -19.64 15.06
N LEU A 134 -4.96 -18.74 14.60
CA LEU A 134 -6.08 -18.23 15.37
C LEU A 134 -7.05 -19.35 15.75
N GLN A 135 -7.40 -20.24 14.80
CA GLN A 135 -8.22 -21.43 15.09
C GLN A 135 -7.58 -22.33 16.14
N HIS A 136 -6.25 -22.56 16.05
CA HIS A 136 -5.55 -23.33 17.08
C HIS A 136 -5.61 -22.67 18.45
N ILE A 137 -5.37 -21.35 18.52
CA ILE A 137 -5.45 -20.64 19.80
C ILE A 137 -6.86 -20.70 20.38
N LEU A 138 -7.91 -20.64 19.55
CA LEU A 138 -9.31 -20.80 20.01
C LEU A 138 -9.59 -22.19 20.64
N GLN A 139 -8.80 -23.19 20.31
CA GLN A 139 -8.97 -24.56 20.84
C GLN A 139 -8.01 -24.89 21.99
N LEU A 140 -6.87 -24.19 22.10
CA LEU A 140 -5.88 -24.44 23.13
C LEU A 140 -6.36 -23.96 24.51
N ASP A 141 -5.99 -24.69 25.57
CA ASP A 141 -6.10 -24.21 26.95
C ASP A 141 -4.94 -23.24 27.25
N VAL A 142 -5.17 -21.95 27.07
CA VAL A 142 -4.19 -20.88 27.34
C VAL A 142 -4.46 -20.13 28.62
N GLU A 143 -5.53 -20.44 29.33
CA GLU A 143 -5.91 -19.76 30.58
C GLU A 143 -4.79 -19.93 31.63
N ASN A 144 -4.37 -18.80 32.21
CA ASN A 144 -3.27 -18.73 33.19
C ASN A 144 -1.92 -19.23 32.67
N LYS A 145 -1.72 -19.35 31.35
CA LYS A 145 -0.44 -19.77 30.75
C LYS A 145 0.44 -18.58 30.40
N THR A 146 1.73 -18.86 30.28
CA THR A 146 2.70 -17.95 29.64
C THR A 146 2.77 -18.26 28.16
N VAL A 147 2.71 -17.25 27.32
CA VAL A 147 2.72 -17.34 25.85
C VAL A 147 3.87 -16.55 25.30
N LEU A 148 4.55 -17.11 24.32
CA LEU A 148 5.56 -16.45 23.51
C LEU A 148 5.11 -16.48 22.03
N ASP A 149 4.93 -15.28 21.43
CA ASP A 149 4.61 -15.09 20.04
C ASP A 149 5.87 -14.60 19.32
N MET A 150 6.50 -15.51 18.55
CA MET A 150 7.75 -15.27 17.81
C MET A 150 7.46 -14.88 16.36
N GLY A 151 7.87 -13.70 15.92
CA GLY A 151 7.47 -13.13 14.65
C GLY A 151 6.03 -12.61 14.73
N SER A 152 5.76 -11.80 15.74
CA SER A 152 4.39 -11.44 16.13
C SER A 152 3.64 -10.58 15.09
N GLY A 153 4.34 -9.92 14.18
CA GLY A 153 3.73 -9.08 13.17
C GLY A 153 2.80 -8.02 13.76
N THR A 154 1.50 -8.12 13.48
CA THR A 154 0.45 -7.26 14.06
C THR A 154 0.20 -7.52 15.54
N GLY A 155 0.69 -8.62 16.10
CA GLY A 155 0.40 -9.07 17.45
C GLY A 155 -0.94 -9.80 17.61
N VAL A 156 -1.65 -10.13 16.54
CA VAL A 156 -3.00 -10.69 16.58
C VAL A 156 -3.10 -12.00 17.38
N LEU A 157 -2.07 -12.86 17.28
CA LEU A 157 -2.05 -14.14 18.00
C LEU A 157 -1.87 -13.91 19.51
N ALA A 158 -0.95 -13.03 19.87
CA ALA A 158 -0.74 -12.60 21.26
C ALA A 158 -2.00 -11.97 21.87
N LEU A 159 -2.67 -11.10 21.11
CA LEU A 159 -3.93 -10.47 21.53
C LEU A 159 -5.02 -11.51 21.81
N LEU A 160 -5.23 -12.45 20.89
CA LEU A 160 -6.21 -13.52 21.09
C LEU A 160 -5.87 -14.39 22.30
N ALA A 161 -4.61 -14.74 22.49
CA ALA A 161 -4.17 -15.50 23.65
C ALA A 161 -4.46 -14.76 24.97
N GLY A 162 -4.23 -13.45 25.00
CA GLY A 162 -4.56 -12.59 26.15
C GLY A 162 -6.06 -12.53 26.43
N MET A 163 -6.89 -12.34 25.40
CA MET A 163 -8.36 -12.34 25.53
C MET A 163 -8.89 -13.70 26.02
N ARG A 164 -8.14 -14.78 25.78
CA ARG A 164 -8.46 -16.14 26.27
C ARG A 164 -7.84 -16.47 27.62
N GLY A 165 -7.30 -15.49 28.34
CA GLY A 165 -6.86 -15.61 29.71
C GLY A 165 -5.38 -15.99 29.91
N ALA A 166 -4.54 -15.87 28.91
CA ALA A 166 -3.09 -15.95 29.10
C ALA A 166 -2.62 -14.80 30.00
N THR A 167 -1.70 -15.07 30.93
CA THR A 167 -1.31 -14.10 31.98
C THR A 167 -0.02 -13.37 31.70
N ASN A 168 0.95 -14.05 31.08
CA ASN A 168 2.21 -13.45 30.66
C ASN A 168 2.38 -13.69 29.16
N ILE A 169 2.47 -12.62 28.38
CA ILE A 169 2.56 -12.72 26.93
C ILE A 169 3.73 -11.87 26.47
N ASP A 170 4.69 -12.52 25.84
CA ASP A 170 5.80 -11.88 25.15
C ASP A 170 5.56 -11.99 23.63
N ALA A 171 5.43 -10.85 22.96
CA ALA A 171 5.33 -10.76 21.51
C ALA A 171 6.62 -10.13 20.96
N ILE A 172 7.33 -10.86 20.11
CA ILE A 172 8.66 -10.48 19.61
C ILE A 172 8.64 -10.47 18.09
N ASP A 173 9.16 -9.40 17.51
CA ASP A 173 9.41 -9.31 16.08
C ASP A 173 10.79 -8.70 15.82
N ILE A 174 11.41 -9.10 14.69
CA ILE A 174 12.70 -8.58 14.25
C ILE A 174 12.56 -7.19 13.61
N ASP A 175 11.41 -6.92 13.01
CA ASP A 175 11.13 -5.68 12.29
C ASP A 175 10.55 -4.62 13.24
N ASN A 176 11.21 -3.47 13.27
CA ASN A 176 10.81 -2.37 14.12
C ASN A 176 9.39 -1.85 13.82
N TRP A 177 8.96 -1.87 12.56
CA TRP A 177 7.59 -1.46 12.21
C TRP A 177 6.54 -2.46 12.70
N CYS A 178 6.85 -3.77 12.70
CA CYS A 178 5.98 -4.79 13.31
C CYS A 178 5.85 -4.55 14.81
N TYR A 179 6.96 -4.29 15.51
CA TYR A 179 6.93 -3.92 16.92
C TYR A 179 6.07 -2.69 17.20
N LEU A 180 6.22 -1.63 16.40
CA LEU A 180 5.41 -0.40 16.57
C LEU A 180 3.94 -0.65 16.27
N ASN A 181 3.62 -1.41 15.25
CA ASN A 181 2.24 -1.76 14.90
C ASN A 181 1.59 -2.64 15.98
N ALA A 182 2.28 -3.69 16.42
CA ALA A 182 1.77 -4.52 17.53
C ALA A 182 1.49 -3.71 18.79
N LYS A 183 2.36 -2.73 19.11
CA LYS A 183 2.18 -1.84 20.25
C LYS A 183 0.96 -0.89 20.11
N GLU A 184 0.60 -0.51 18.89
CA GLU A 184 -0.62 0.28 18.65
C GLU A 184 -1.88 -0.57 18.79
N ASN A 185 -1.80 -1.86 18.52
CA ASN A 185 -2.93 -2.78 18.54
C ASN A 185 -3.27 -3.29 19.95
N VAL A 186 -2.37 -3.11 20.93
CA VAL A 186 -2.54 -3.49 22.35
C VAL A 186 -3.19 -2.36 23.14
#